data_25ee42c5b27bd0dc352ebbbf195b2217
#
_entry.id   25ee42c5b27bd0dc352ebbbf195b2217
#
_cell.length_a   1.000
_cell.length_b   1.000
_cell.length_c   1.000
_cell.angle_alpha   90.00
_cell.angle_beta   90.00
_cell.angle_gamma   90.00
#
_symmetry.space_group_name_H-M   'P 1'
#
loop_
_entity.id
_entity.type
_entity.pdbx_description
1 polymer ?
#
loop_
_entity_poly.entity_id
_entity_poly.type
_entity_poly.pdbx_seq_one_letter_code
_entity_poly.pdbx_strand_id
1 'polypeptide(L)'
;EIDDDFVKDVSEFDTLDQYKEDLKKHLTEARQHEADDDADNQMIDKIIELMKAEIPEAMYRNQAREDLREFSYRLQAQGLNMDTYMKYTGMDTDGMINSFMPQAERQVKIRLALEQIAKQENLSATEEEIAEEYKKLAENYKLEEEKVRAFIPQENLSKDLAVEKAVKLVRDSAKITEAE
;
A
#
# COMPACT_ATOMS: atom_id res chain seq x y z
N GLU A 1 17.16 -34.29 -18.47
CA GLU A 1 17.69 -34.42 -17.09
C GLU A 1 17.98 -33.01 -16.62
N ILE A 2 17.64 -32.68 -15.38
CA ILE A 2 17.94 -31.37 -14.80
C ILE A 2 19.31 -31.52 -14.14
N ASP A 3 20.32 -31.04 -14.83
CA ASP A 3 21.71 -31.10 -14.44
C ASP A 3 22.41 -29.72 -14.58
N ASP A 4 23.71 -29.65 -14.34
CA ASP A 4 24.47 -28.41 -14.41
C ASP A 4 24.48 -27.82 -15.82
N ASP A 5 24.45 -28.64 -16.86
CA ASP A 5 24.43 -28.15 -18.25
C ASP A 5 23.07 -27.48 -18.57
N PHE A 6 21.95 -28.08 -18.11
CA PHE A 6 20.63 -27.46 -18.22
C PHE A 6 20.57 -26.13 -17.48
N VAL A 7 21.14 -26.03 -16.28
CA VAL A 7 21.14 -24.83 -15.47
C VAL A 7 21.90 -23.68 -16.16
N LYS A 8 23.04 -23.96 -16.76
CA LYS A 8 23.82 -22.98 -17.54
C LYS A 8 23.06 -22.43 -18.76
N ASP A 9 22.20 -23.27 -19.35
CA ASP A 9 21.41 -22.87 -20.53
C ASP A 9 20.22 -21.97 -20.18
N VAL A 10 19.67 -22.10 -18.95
CA VAL A 10 18.42 -21.40 -18.55
C VAL A 10 18.61 -20.36 -17.45
N SER A 11 19.80 -20.21 -16.90
CA SER A 11 20.09 -19.30 -15.79
C SER A 11 21.52 -18.75 -15.85
N GLU A 12 21.85 -17.86 -14.92
CA GLU A 12 23.21 -17.28 -14.75
C GLU A 12 24.10 -18.13 -13.82
N PHE A 13 23.64 -19.31 -13.38
CA PHE A 13 24.37 -20.17 -12.45
C PHE A 13 25.13 -21.28 -13.18
N ASP A 14 26.28 -21.67 -12.61
CA ASP A 14 27.14 -22.71 -13.18
C ASP A 14 26.74 -24.11 -12.74
N THR A 15 26.03 -24.24 -11.60
CA THR A 15 25.67 -25.54 -11.04
C THR A 15 24.23 -25.61 -10.58
N LEU A 16 23.65 -26.79 -10.60
CA LEU A 16 22.30 -27.07 -10.12
C LEU A 16 22.14 -26.73 -8.62
N ASP A 17 23.18 -26.92 -7.84
CA ASP A 17 23.14 -26.61 -6.41
C ASP A 17 23.07 -25.11 -6.15
N GLN A 18 23.84 -24.27 -6.89
CA GLN A 18 23.72 -22.81 -6.81
C GLN A 18 22.34 -22.34 -7.22
N TYR A 19 21.79 -22.88 -8.30
CA TYR A 19 20.43 -22.55 -8.75
C TYR A 19 19.38 -22.92 -7.72
N LYS A 20 19.47 -24.08 -7.09
CA LYS A 20 18.56 -24.51 -6.03
C LYS A 20 18.66 -23.64 -4.79
N GLU A 21 19.86 -23.22 -4.40
CA GLU A 21 20.08 -22.34 -3.25
C GLU A 21 19.47 -20.97 -3.50
N ASP A 22 19.69 -20.39 -4.67
CA ASP A 22 19.08 -19.12 -5.08
C ASP A 22 17.55 -19.22 -5.14
N LEU A 23 17.03 -20.25 -5.79
CA LEU A 23 15.59 -20.51 -5.86
C LEU A 23 14.96 -20.66 -4.47
N LYS A 24 15.64 -21.41 -3.57
CA LYS A 24 15.20 -21.56 -2.18
C LYS A 24 15.17 -20.20 -1.45
N LYS A 25 16.19 -19.37 -1.65
CA LYS A 25 16.27 -18.03 -1.07
C LYS A 25 15.10 -17.17 -1.55
N HIS A 26 14.89 -17.07 -2.86
CA HIS A 26 13.80 -16.29 -3.44
C HIS A 26 12.41 -16.78 -3.00
N LEU A 27 12.21 -18.10 -2.95
CA LEU A 27 10.96 -18.67 -2.46
C LEU A 27 10.73 -18.39 -0.97
N THR A 28 11.81 -18.45 -0.16
CA THR A 28 11.72 -18.13 1.27
C THR A 28 11.39 -16.66 1.49
N GLU A 29 12.06 -15.75 0.77
CA GLU A 29 11.79 -14.32 0.81
C GLU A 29 10.35 -14.01 0.36
N ALA A 30 9.88 -14.62 -0.72
CA ALA A 30 8.51 -14.45 -1.21
C ALA A 30 7.47 -14.94 -0.18
N ARG A 31 7.71 -16.11 0.43
CA ARG A 31 6.81 -16.65 1.47
C ARG A 31 6.83 -15.81 2.74
N GLN A 32 7.99 -15.27 3.12
CA GLN A 32 8.08 -14.37 4.26
C GLN A 32 7.28 -13.09 4.00
N HIS A 33 7.41 -12.48 2.82
CA HIS A 33 6.61 -11.33 2.43
C HIS A 33 5.11 -11.62 2.47
N GLU A 34 4.68 -12.75 1.91
CA GLU A 34 3.27 -13.17 1.94
C GLU A 34 2.76 -13.32 3.39
N ALA A 35 3.55 -13.92 4.27
CA ALA A 35 3.21 -14.08 5.68
C ALA A 35 3.15 -12.74 6.43
N ASP A 36 4.08 -11.83 6.16
CA ASP A 36 4.11 -10.50 6.74
C ASP A 36 2.90 -9.67 6.28
N ASP A 37 2.55 -9.73 5.00
CA ASP A 37 1.38 -9.06 4.43
C ASP A 37 0.07 -9.61 5.03
N ASP A 38 -0.03 -10.93 5.21
CA ASP A 38 -1.18 -11.57 5.85
C ASP A 38 -1.31 -11.17 7.32
N ALA A 39 -0.20 -11.12 8.06
CA ALA A 39 -0.18 -10.66 9.45
C ALA A 39 -0.63 -9.20 9.57
N ASP A 40 -0.13 -8.33 8.68
CA ASP A 40 -0.53 -6.92 8.63
C ASP A 40 -2.01 -6.77 8.31
N ASN A 41 -2.53 -7.53 7.34
CA ASN A 41 -3.95 -7.51 7.00
C ASN A 41 -4.83 -7.96 8.16
N GLN A 42 -4.47 -9.05 8.85
CA GLN A 42 -5.20 -9.53 10.02
C GLN A 42 -5.17 -8.52 11.18
N MET A 43 -4.04 -7.87 11.40
CA MET A 43 -3.88 -6.82 12.39
C MET A 43 -4.79 -5.64 12.09
N ILE A 44 -4.81 -5.18 10.84
CA ILE A 44 -5.66 -4.09 10.36
C ILE A 44 -7.15 -4.45 10.53
N ASP A 45 -7.54 -5.66 10.16
CA ASP A 45 -8.94 -6.09 10.31
C ASP A 45 -9.39 -6.09 11.77
N LYS A 46 -8.52 -6.51 12.69
CA LYS A 46 -8.79 -6.42 14.14
C LYS A 46 -8.93 -4.98 14.64
N ILE A 47 -8.11 -4.05 14.12
CA ILE A 47 -8.25 -2.63 14.46
C ILE A 47 -9.60 -2.10 13.98
N ILE A 48 -10.03 -2.44 12.76
CA ILE A 48 -11.32 -2.03 12.21
C ILE A 48 -12.47 -2.60 13.05
N GLU A 49 -12.39 -3.85 13.48
CA GLU A 49 -13.41 -4.48 14.34
C GLU A 49 -13.56 -3.79 15.70
N LEU A 50 -12.48 -3.29 16.25
CA LEU A 50 -12.47 -2.54 17.52
C LEU A 50 -12.96 -1.09 17.38
N MET A 51 -13.05 -0.59 16.15
CA MET A 51 -13.44 0.77 15.87
C MET A 51 -14.92 1.01 16.19
N LYS A 52 -15.20 2.06 16.94
CA LYS A 52 -16.55 2.54 17.23
C LYS A 52 -16.69 3.97 16.69
N ALA A 53 -17.12 4.09 15.45
CA ALA A 53 -17.32 5.39 14.80
C ALA A 53 -18.48 5.31 13.82
N GLU A 54 -19.27 6.39 13.76
CA GLU A 54 -20.24 6.60 12.70
C GLU A 54 -19.56 7.40 11.58
N ILE A 55 -19.26 6.71 10.47
CA ILE A 55 -18.57 7.31 9.34
C ILE A 55 -19.60 7.65 8.27
N PRO A 56 -19.70 8.93 7.86
CA PRO A 56 -20.63 9.33 6.80
C PRO A 56 -20.32 8.61 5.48
N GLU A 57 -21.36 8.14 4.79
CA GLU A 57 -21.24 7.48 3.48
C GLU A 57 -20.52 8.35 2.46
N ALA A 58 -20.65 9.66 2.56
CA ALA A 58 -19.95 10.60 1.69
C ALA A 58 -18.43 10.46 1.71
N MET A 59 -17.83 10.03 2.84
CA MET A 59 -16.39 9.78 2.93
C MET A 59 -16.00 8.56 2.09
N TYR A 60 -16.77 7.49 2.18
CA TYR A 60 -16.55 6.29 1.36
C TYR A 60 -16.70 6.57 -0.13
N ARG A 61 -17.76 7.30 -0.50
CA ARG A 61 -17.97 7.67 -1.90
C ARG A 61 -16.90 8.60 -2.45
N ASN A 62 -16.35 9.49 -1.63
CA ASN A 62 -15.23 10.33 -2.03
C ASN A 62 -13.98 9.48 -2.26
N GLN A 63 -13.67 8.57 -1.36
CA GLN A 63 -12.54 7.64 -1.53
C GLN A 63 -12.72 6.77 -2.79
N ALA A 64 -13.92 6.21 -3.00
CA ALA A 64 -14.20 5.41 -4.19
C ALA A 64 -14.03 6.21 -5.51
N ARG A 65 -14.30 7.52 -5.50
CA ARG A 65 -14.03 8.38 -6.66
C ARG A 65 -12.53 8.60 -6.87
N GLU A 66 -11.75 8.74 -5.80
CA GLU A 66 -10.29 8.82 -5.91
C GLU A 66 -9.72 7.50 -6.46
N ASP A 67 -10.15 6.36 -5.92
CA ASP A 67 -9.73 5.02 -6.39
C ASP A 67 -10.06 4.84 -7.89
N LEU A 68 -11.24 5.30 -8.33
CA LEU A 68 -11.63 5.28 -9.74
C LEU A 68 -10.73 6.20 -10.59
N ARG A 69 -10.34 7.37 -10.06
CA ARG A 69 -9.42 8.28 -10.75
C ARG A 69 -8.04 7.64 -10.92
N GLU A 70 -7.50 7.04 -9.89
CA GLU A 70 -6.23 6.32 -9.96
C GLU A 70 -6.31 5.14 -10.94
N PHE A 71 -7.41 4.39 -10.91
CA PHE A 71 -7.66 3.33 -11.88
C PHE A 71 -7.65 3.86 -13.32
N SER A 72 -8.29 5.02 -13.57
CA SER A 72 -8.27 5.67 -14.87
C SER A 72 -6.85 6.02 -15.34
N TYR A 73 -6.00 6.54 -14.45
CA TYR A 73 -4.59 6.82 -14.77
C TYR A 73 -3.81 5.54 -15.11
N ARG A 74 -4.02 4.47 -14.35
CA ARG A 74 -3.39 3.17 -14.65
C ARG A 74 -3.82 2.60 -16.01
N LEU A 75 -5.10 2.72 -16.34
CA LEU A 75 -5.58 2.34 -17.68
C LEU A 75 -4.92 3.14 -18.79
N GLN A 76 -4.81 4.47 -18.63
CA GLN A 76 -4.15 5.33 -19.60
C GLN A 76 -2.67 4.98 -19.80
N ALA A 77 -1.96 4.66 -18.72
CA ALA A 77 -0.58 4.21 -18.79
C ALA A 77 -0.41 2.89 -19.57
N GLN A 78 -1.45 2.06 -19.61
CA GLN A 78 -1.52 0.82 -20.40
C GLN A 78 -2.09 1.02 -21.82
N GLY A 79 -2.32 2.26 -22.24
CA GLY A 79 -2.86 2.60 -23.55
C GLY A 79 -4.38 2.38 -23.69
N LEU A 80 -5.07 2.16 -22.57
CA LEU A 80 -6.52 2.03 -22.53
C LEU A 80 -7.16 3.34 -22.03
N ASN A 81 -8.44 3.54 -22.32
CA ASN A 81 -9.21 4.64 -21.77
C ASN A 81 -10.46 4.15 -21.04
N MET A 82 -10.96 4.96 -20.12
CA MET A 82 -12.10 4.64 -19.27
C MET A 82 -13.37 4.38 -20.09
N ASP A 83 -13.63 5.16 -21.15
CA ASP A 83 -14.82 4.99 -22.00
C ASP A 83 -14.84 3.62 -22.68
N THR A 84 -13.68 3.17 -23.16
CA THR A 84 -13.54 1.84 -23.76
C THR A 84 -13.75 0.76 -22.72
N TYR A 85 -13.17 0.93 -21.53
CA TYR A 85 -13.34 -0.02 -20.42
C TYR A 85 -14.80 -0.14 -19.99
N MET A 86 -15.50 0.98 -19.79
CA MET A 86 -16.93 1.00 -19.46
C MET A 86 -17.80 0.34 -20.54
N LYS A 87 -17.48 0.55 -21.81
CA LYS A 87 -18.20 -0.14 -22.91
C LYS A 87 -18.02 -1.65 -22.87
N TYR A 88 -16.81 -2.14 -22.56
CA TYR A 88 -16.55 -3.57 -22.47
C TYR A 88 -17.20 -4.22 -21.24
N THR A 89 -17.22 -3.52 -20.11
CA THR A 89 -17.79 -4.05 -18.86
C THR A 89 -19.31 -3.84 -18.76
N GLY A 90 -19.88 -2.97 -19.60
CA GLY A 90 -21.28 -2.58 -19.52
C GLY A 90 -21.62 -1.73 -18.29
N MET A 91 -20.62 -1.21 -17.59
CA MET A 91 -20.81 -0.36 -16.40
C MET A 91 -20.87 1.12 -16.80
N ASP A 92 -21.71 1.87 -16.11
CA ASP A 92 -21.67 3.33 -16.10
C ASP A 92 -20.75 3.85 -14.97
N THR A 93 -20.61 5.16 -14.88
CA THR A 93 -19.75 5.79 -13.88
C THR A 93 -20.18 5.45 -12.44
N ASP A 94 -21.49 5.41 -12.17
CA ASP A 94 -21.98 5.05 -10.82
C ASP A 94 -21.74 3.58 -10.51
N GLY A 95 -21.90 2.69 -11.48
CA GLY A 95 -21.56 1.27 -11.35
C GLY A 95 -20.06 1.09 -11.05
N MET A 96 -19.20 1.85 -11.72
CA MET A 96 -17.76 1.85 -11.46
C MET A 96 -17.46 2.34 -10.03
N ILE A 97 -18.01 3.47 -9.60
CA ILE A 97 -17.84 3.97 -8.24
C ILE A 97 -18.29 2.91 -7.22
N ASN A 98 -19.46 2.30 -7.44
CA ASN A 98 -19.98 1.29 -6.54
C ASN A 98 -19.09 0.02 -6.46
N SER A 99 -18.38 -0.32 -7.53
CA SER A 99 -17.42 -1.44 -7.52
C SER A 99 -16.21 -1.17 -6.63
N PHE A 100 -15.83 0.09 -6.42
CA PHE A 100 -14.75 0.49 -5.52
C PHE A 100 -15.20 0.69 -4.07
N MET A 101 -16.52 0.77 -3.79
CA MET A 101 -17.03 1.06 -2.44
C MET A 101 -16.48 0.12 -1.36
N PRO A 102 -16.43 -1.22 -1.52
CA PRO A 102 -15.91 -2.10 -0.48
C PRO A 102 -14.46 -1.81 -0.10
N GLN A 103 -13.62 -1.54 -1.10
CA GLN A 103 -12.22 -1.17 -0.90
C GLN A 103 -12.11 0.20 -0.24
N ALA A 104 -12.87 1.18 -0.71
CA ALA A 104 -12.91 2.53 -0.16
C ALA A 104 -13.38 2.56 1.30
N GLU A 105 -14.38 1.76 1.66
CA GLU A 105 -14.81 1.62 3.05
C GLU A 105 -13.68 1.12 3.95
N ARG A 106 -12.96 0.09 3.50
CA ARG A 106 -11.83 -0.46 4.25
C ARG A 106 -10.73 0.58 4.41
N GLN A 107 -10.35 1.27 3.34
CA GLN A 107 -9.30 2.30 3.35
C GLN A 107 -9.65 3.46 4.30
N VAL A 108 -10.88 3.98 4.24
CA VAL A 108 -11.33 5.06 5.13
C VAL A 108 -11.32 4.62 6.59
N LYS A 109 -11.82 3.41 6.89
CA LYS A 109 -11.80 2.86 8.26
C LYS A 109 -10.39 2.72 8.81
N ILE A 110 -9.46 2.15 8.02
CA ILE A 110 -8.04 2.04 8.38
C ILE A 110 -7.47 3.41 8.69
N ARG A 111 -7.64 4.37 7.77
CA ARG A 111 -7.07 5.71 7.93
C ARG A 111 -7.57 6.38 9.20
N LEU A 112 -8.88 6.40 9.43
CA LEU A 112 -9.48 7.03 10.62
C LEU A 112 -9.06 6.34 11.91
N ALA A 113 -8.93 5.02 11.90
CA ALA A 113 -8.47 4.27 13.07
C ALA A 113 -7.01 4.61 13.41
N LEU A 114 -6.14 4.64 12.40
CA LEU A 114 -4.72 4.98 12.59
C LEU A 114 -4.53 6.45 12.97
N GLU A 115 -5.28 7.39 12.39
CA GLU A 115 -5.29 8.79 12.80
C GLU A 115 -5.71 8.94 14.28
N GLN A 116 -6.70 8.15 14.72
CA GLN A 116 -7.13 8.15 16.12
C GLN A 116 -6.08 7.56 17.05
N ILE A 117 -5.40 6.48 16.65
CA ILE A 117 -4.28 5.90 17.40
C ILE A 117 -3.14 6.93 17.50
N ALA A 118 -2.75 7.54 16.39
CA ALA A 118 -1.71 8.59 16.39
C ALA A 118 -2.04 9.72 17.37
N LYS A 119 -3.31 10.14 17.41
CA LYS A 119 -3.77 11.16 18.33
C LYS A 119 -3.76 10.71 19.79
N GLN A 120 -4.18 9.50 20.11
CA GLN A 120 -4.23 8.96 21.46
C GLN A 120 -2.84 8.74 22.04
N GLU A 121 -1.92 8.26 21.20
CA GLU A 121 -0.52 8.00 21.57
C GLU A 121 0.38 9.23 21.41
N ASN A 122 -0.20 10.39 21.05
CA ASN A 122 0.53 11.64 20.83
C ASN A 122 1.67 11.51 19.81
N LEU A 123 1.46 10.70 18.77
CA LEU A 123 2.43 10.52 17.68
C LEU A 123 2.38 11.74 16.76
N SER A 124 3.50 12.38 16.59
CA SER A 124 3.65 13.50 15.65
C SER A 124 4.98 13.38 14.90
N ALA A 125 5.03 13.94 13.70
CA ALA A 125 6.27 14.07 12.97
C ALA A 125 7.08 15.25 13.50
N THR A 126 8.40 15.06 13.63
CA THR A 126 9.32 16.15 13.90
C THR A 126 9.62 16.96 12.65
N GLU A 127 10.15 18.16 12.81
CA GLU A 127 10.57 19.00 11.68
C GLU A 127 11.65 18.33 10.82
N GLU A 128 12.53 17.56 11.45
CA GLU A 128 13.59 16.80 10.79
C GLU A 128 13.00 15.67 9.93
N GLU A 129 12.07 14.89 10.48
CA GLU A 129 11.39 13.81 9.73
C GLU A 129 10.62 14.35 8.52
N ILE A 130 9.92 15.48 8.69
CA ILE A 130 9.21 16.16 7.60
C ILE A 130 10.20 16.61 6.51
N ALA A 131 11.33 17.19 6.90
CA ALA A 131 12.35 17.65 5.96
C ALA A 131 13.01 16.48 5.22
N GLU A 132 13.30 15.38 5.92
CA GLU A 132 13.83 14.16 5.29
C GLU A 132 12.85 13.55 4.29
N GLU A 133 11.56 13.52 4.64
CA GLU A 133 10.56 12.96 3.75
C GLU A 133 10.37 13.79 2.48
N TYR A 134 10.39 15.13 2.58
CA TYR A 134 10.40 15.99 1.39
C TYR A 134 11.61 15.71 0.48
N LYS A 135 12.80 15.47 1.04
CA LYS A 135 13.99 15.13 0.25
C LYS A 135 13.81 13.79 -0.47
N LYS A 136 13.34 12.77 0.24
CA LYS A 136 13.06 11.44 -0.35
C LYS A 136 12.05 11.55 -1.49
N LEU A 137 10.96 12.28 -1.29
CA LEU A 137 9.96 12.52 -2.33
C LEU A 137 10.56 13.26 -3.53
N ALA A 138 11.38 14.29 -3.30
CA ALA A 138 12.05 15.03 -4.36
C ALA A 138 12.98 14.13 -5.19
N GLU A 139 13.75 13.28 -4.54
CA GLU A 139 14.64 12.30 -5.18
C GLU A 139 13.84 11.25 -5.98
N ASN A 140 12.81 10.66 -5.39
CA ASN A 140 11.99 9.63 -6.02
C ASN A 140 11.26 10.13 -7.26
N TYR A 141 10.70 11.33 -7.19
CA TYR A 141 9.99 11.95 -8.31
C TYR A 141 10.88 12.76 -9.25
N LYS A 142 12.19 12.88 -8.94
CA LYS A 142 13.15 13.70 -9.69
C LYS A 142 12.68 15.15 -9.86
N LEU A 143 12.13 15.71 -8.79
CA LEU A 143 11.63 17.07 -8.70
C LEU A 143 12.47 17.88 -7.71
N GLU A 144 12.43 19.19 -7.84
CA GLU A 144 12.99 20.10 -6.83
C GLU A 144 12.11 20.07 -5.56
N GLU A 145 12.72 20.09 -4.38
CA GLU A 145 12.02 20.03 -3.09
C GLU A 145 10.93 21.11 -2.96
N GLU A 146 11.20 22.33 -3.45
CA GLU A 146 10.22 23.42 -3.45
C GLU A 146 8.94 23.08 -4.21
N LYS A 147 9.07 22.36 -5.32
CA LYS A 147 7.90 21.88 -6.09
C LYS A 147 7.11 20.85 -5.32
N VAL A 148 7.81 19.91 -4.68
CA VAL A 148 7.15 18.89 -3.84
C VAL A 148 6.37 19.56 -2.70
N ARG A 149 6.98 20.55 -2.02
CA ARG A 149 6.32 21.34 -0.96
C ARG A 149 5.11 22.13 -1.45
N ALA A 150 5.12 22.59 -2.69
CA ALA A 150 3.98 23.27 -3.29
C ALA A 150 2.80 22.31 -3.58
N PHE A 151 3.08 21.05 -3.92
CA PHE A 151 2.06 20.03 -4.19
C PHE A 151 1.55 19.35 -2.91
N ILE A 152 2.43 19.12 -1.94
CA ILE A 152 2.10 18.43 -0.69
C ILE A 152 2.31 19.41 0.46
N PRO A 153 1.22 19.99 1.02
CA PRO A 153 1.30 20.86 2.18
C PRO A 153 1.90 20.13 3.39
N GLN A 154 2.75 20.83 4.17
CA GLN A 154 3.42 20.27 5.35
C GLN A 154 2.45 19.64 6.35
N GLU A 155 1.26 20.23 6.52
CA GLU A 155 0.23 19.70 7.42
C GLU A 155 -0.21 18.29 7.01
N ASN A 156 -0.37 18.04 5.70
CA ASN A 156 -0.78 16.74 5.19
C ASN A 156 0.36 15.71 5.38
N LEU A 157 1.58 16.08 5.00
CA LEU A 157 2.74 15.22 5.17
C LEU A 157 2.98 14.86 6.65
N SER A 158 2.81 15.83 7.56
CA SER A 158 2.92 15.58 9.00
C SER A 158 1.88 14.58 9.51
N LYS A 159 0.65 14.66 9.00
CA LYS A 159 -0.42 13.70 9.33
C LYS A 159 -0.10 12.30 8.78
N ASP A 160 0.39 12.21 7.56
CA ASP A 160 0.72 10.94 6.92
C ASP A 160 1.90 10.26 7.67
N LEU A 161 2.92 11.01 8.07
CA LEU A 161 4.01 10.52 8.92
C LEU A 161 3.54 10.08 10.32
N ALA A 162 2.57 10.78 10.91
CA ALA A 162 2.00 10.38 12.19
C ALA A 162 1.21 9.06 12.06
N VAL A 163 0.48 8.87 10.96
CA VAL A 163 -0.21 7.62 10.64
C VAL A 163 0.80 6.48 10.41
N GLU A 164 1.91 6.73 9.73
CA GLU A 164 2.98 5.74 9.54
C GLU A 164 3.58 5.30 10.90
N LYS A 165 3.80 6.25 11.81
CA LYS A 165 4.22 5.93 13.18
C LYS A 165 3.18 5.10 13.94
N ALA A 166 1.89 5.35 13.72
CA ALA A 166 0.82 4.55 14.30
C ALA A 166 0.81 3.12 13.76
N VAL A 167 1.03 2.93 12.46
CA VAL A 167 1.18 1.59 11.85
C VAL A 167 2.34 0.84 12.51
N LYS A 168 3.49 1.50 12.63
CA LYS A 168 4.66 0.91 13.28
C LYS A 168 4.40 0.54 14.74
N LEU A 169 3.77 1.44 15.50
CA LEU A 169 3.41 1.17 16.90
C LEU A 169 2.50 -0.05 17.02
N VAL A 170 1.49 -0.15 16.17
CA VAL A 170 0.56 -1.28 16.18
C VAL A 170 1.28 -2.58 15.82
N ARG A 171 2.13 -2.57 14.80
CA ARG A 171 2.94 -3.73 14.40
C ARG A 171 3.88 -4.17 15.52
N ASP A 172 4.58 -3.25 16.16
CA ASP A 172 5.53 -3.53 17.24
C ASP A 172 4.82 -4.06 18.52
N SER A 173 3.55 -3.70 18.72
CA SER A 173 2.73 -4.15 19.84
C SER A 173 1.96 -5.44 19.59
N ALA A 174 1.84 -5.85 18.33
CA ALA A 174 1.10 -7.04 17.93
C ALA A 174 1.83 -8.33 18.36
N LYS A 175 1.07 -9.30 18.87
CA LYS A 175 1.57 -10.66 19.10
C LYS A 175 1.26 -11.51 17.89
N ILE A 176 2.26 -11.69 17.05
CA ILE A 176 2.17 -12.58 15.89
C ILE A 176 2.45 -14.00 16.35
N THR A 177 1.54 -14.93 16.07
CA THR A 177 1.73 -16.36 16.30
C THR A 177 1.72 -17.07 14.96
N GLU A 178 2.68 -17.95 14.74
CA GLU A 178 2.67 -18.79 13.55
C GLU A 178 1.42 -19.70 13.56
N ALA A 179 0.74 -19.79 12.42
CA ALA A 179 -0.32 -20.77 12.21
C ALA A 179 0.31 -22.14 12.01
N GLU A 180 -0.23 -23.17 12.69
CA GLU A 180 0.18 -24.56 12.51
C GLU A 180 -0.19 -25.09 11.11
#